data_39e222f7a8cf997d4b32874e91b6484d
#
_entry.id   39e222f7a8cf997d4b32874e91b6484d
#
_cell.length_a   1.000
_cell.length_b   1.000
_cell.length_c   1.000
_cell.angle_alpha   90.00
_cell.angle_beta   90.00
_cell.angle_gamma   90.00
#
_symmetry.space_group_name_H-M   'P 1'
#
loop_
_entity.id
_entity.type
_entity.pdbx_description
1 polymer ?
#
loop_
_entity_poly.entity_id
_entity_poly.type
_entity_poly.pdbx_seq_one_letter_code
_entity_poly.pdbx_strand_id
1 'polypeptide(L)'
;MSALQHHPLVELARAAIAAYVREHKRIKPPRELSPEVQARAGAFVSLHLPNGELRGCIGTIQPARANLAEEIIENAISAATRDPRFPPVAPSELDTLDISVDVLTEPAPIDSIHDQDPKRHGLIVQSRRDSWKRGLLLPDLETIDTAEKQLYYTRVHKAGITDPNEPVQLYRFEVKRYH
;
A
#
# COMPACT_ATOMS: atom_id res chain seq x y z
N MET A 1 -15.20 -29.01 4.45
CA MET A 1 -14.30 -28.10 3.72
C MET A 1 -14.19 -26.82 4.53
N SER A 2 -13.02 -26.57 5.09
CA SER A 2 -12.76 -25.32 5.82
C SER A 2 -12.75 -24.19 4.77
N ALA A 3 -13.69 -23.26 4.87
CA ALA A 3 -13.59 -22.02 4.13
C ALA A 3 -12.24 -21.38 4.52
N LEU A 4 -11.43 -21.02 3.55
CA LEU A 4 -10.22 -20.25 3.79
C LEU A 4 -10.63 -18.98 4.56
N GLN A 5 -10.35 -18.97 5.85
CA GLN A 5 -10.65 -17.82 6.69
C GLN A 5 -9.64 -16.73 6.35
N HIS A 6 -10.06 -15.74 5.58
CA HIS A 6 -9.24 -14.57 5.31
C HIS A 6 -9.02 -13.76 6.60
N HIS A 7 -7.92 -13.04 6.63
CA HIS A 7 -7.63 -12.16 7.78
C HIS A 7 -8.72 -11.08 7.94
N PRO A 8 -9.09 -10.68 9.16
CA PRO A 8 -10.13 -9.67 9.39
C PRO A 8 -9.93 -8.34 8.65
N LEU A 9 -8.68 -7.92 8.43
CA LEU A 9 -8.38 -6.71 7.65
C LEU A 9 -8.70 -6.90 6.17
N VAL A 10 -8.51 -8.09 5.63
CA VAL A 10 -8.88 -8.44 4.25
C VAL A 10 -10.39 -8.50 4.10
N GLU A 11 -11.09 -9.08 5.08
CA GLU A 11 -12.56 -9.11 5.10
C GLU A 11 -13.15 -7.68 5.20
N LEU A 12 -12.52 -6.80 5.95
CA LEU A 12 -12.91 -5.39 6.03
C LEU A 12 -12.78 -4.70 4.65
N ALA A 13 -11.67 -4.92 3.96
CA ALA A 13 -11.44 -4.39 2.62
C ALA A 13 -12.49 -4.95 1.63
N ARG A 14 -12.74 -6.25 1.68
CA ARG A 14 -13.75 -6.92 0.84
C ARG A 14 -15.15 -6.35 1.05
N ALA A 15 -15.56 -6.18 2.31
CA ALA A 15 -16.85 -5.60 2.66
C ALA A 15 -16.98 -4.15 2.17
N ALA A 16 -15.92 -3.35 2.32
CA ALA A 16 -15.89 -1.96 1.85
C ALA A 16 -16.05 -1.86 0.33
N ILE A 17 -15.35 -2.71 -0.42
CA ILE A 17 -15.44 -2.77 -1.88
C ILE A 17 -16.84 -3.21 -2.31
N ALA A 18 -17.36 -4.30 -1.74
CA ALA A 18 -18.67 -4.84 -2.10
C ALA A 18 -19.81 -3.82 -1.87
N ALA A 19 -19.83 -3.16 -0.72
CA ALA A 19 -20.85 -2.16 -0.41
C ALA A 19 -20.78 -0.95 -1.37
N TYR A 20 -19.58 -0.49 -1.68
CA TYR A 20 -19.42 0.65 -2.56
C TYR A 20 -19.72 0.31 -4.02
N VAL A 21 -19.24 -0.82 -4.53
CA VAL A 21 -19.45 -1.24 -5.92
C VAL A 21 -20.93 -1.56 -6.21
N ARG A 22 -21.62 -2.20 -5.26
CA ARG A 22 -23.03 -2.57 -5.41
C ARG A 22 -24.01 -1.43 -5.16
N GLU A 23 -23.74 -0.60 -4.14
CA GLU A 23 -24.73 0.33 -3.60
C GLU A 23 -24.21 1.77 -3.44
N HIS A 24 -22.96 2.04 -3.81
CA HIS A 24 -22.26 3.31 -3.56
C HIS A 24 -22.26 3.74 -2.09
N LYS A 25 -22.32 2.76 -1.19
CA LYS A 25 -22.28 2.99 0.25
C LYS A 25 -20.89 2.83 0.81
N ARG A 26 -20.52 3.76 1.69
CA ARG A 26 -19.31 3.67 2.51
C ARG A 26 -19.66 3.02 3.83
N ILE A 27 -19.05 1.89 4.14
CA ILE A 27 -19.21 1.26 5.45
C ILE A 27 -18.44 2.04 6.50
N LYS A 28 -18.87 1.90 7.74
CA LYS A 28 -18.15 2.44 8.90
C LYS A 28 -17.23 1.37 9.48
N PRO A 29 -16.15 1.77 10.17
CA PRO A 29 -15.34 0.82 10.93
C PRO A 29 -16.19 0.04 11.94
N PRO A 30 -15.80 -1.20 12.26
CA PRO A 30 -16.43 -1.95 13.35
C PRO A 30 -16.40 -1.16 14.66
N ARG A 31 -17.39 -1.36 15.51
CA ARG A 31 -17.49 -0.64 16.80
C ARG A 31 -16.34 -1.01 17.74
N GLU A 32 -15.94 -2.27 17.74
CA GLU A 32 -14.83 -2.77 18.53
C GLU A 32 -13.64 -3.03 17.62
N LEU A 33 -12.59 -2.24 17.80
CA LEU A 33 -11.33 -2.37 17.08
C LEU A 33 -10.26 -2.86 18.05
N SER A 34 -9.43 -3.80 17.61
CA SER A 34 -8.20 -4.14 18.34
C SER A 34 -7.27 -2.92 18.41
N PRO A 35 -6.38 -2.84 19.40
CA PRO A 35 -5.46 -1.72 19.53
C PRO A 35 -4.64 -1.44 18.25
N GLU A 36 -4.24 -2.49 17.51
CA GLU A 36 -3.52 -2.36 16.25
C GLU A 36 -4.34 -1.64 15.17
N VAL A 37 -5.65 -1.89 15.13
CA VAL A 37 -6.56 -1.33 14.13
C VAL A 37 -7.05 0.06 14.52
N GLN A 38 -7.03 0.38 15.81
CA GLN A 38 -7.30 1.73 16.32
C GLN A 38 -6.15 2.70 16.03
N ALA A 39 -4.92 2.20 15.97
CA ALA A 39 -3.75 2.99 15.65
C ALA A 39 -3.80 3.52 14.22
N ARG A 40 -3.10 4.60 13.98
CA ARG A 40 -2.93 5.16 12.63
C ARG A 40 -1.76 4.47 11.94
N ALA A 41 -1.97 4.04 10.70
CA ALA A 41 -0.91 3.48 9.87
C ALA A 41 -1.24 3.70 8.39
N GLY A 42 -0.22 3.81 7.56
CA GLY A 42 -0.37 3.72 6.11
C GLY A 42 -0.75 2.29 5.71
N ALA A 43 -1.52 2.15 4.65
CA ALA A 43 -1.95 0.85 4.16
C ALA A 43 -2.13 0.87 2.64
N PHE A 44 -1.84 -0.27 2.00
CA PHE A 44 -2.14 -0.52 0.60
C PHE A 44 -3.16 -1.64 0.50
N VAL A 45 -4.12 -1.47 -0.39
CA VAL A 45 -5.06 -2.53 -0.75
C VAL A 45 -4.80 -2.91 -2.19
N SER A 46 -4.49 -4.18 -2.42
CA SER A 46 -4.21 -4.74 -3.74
C SER A 46 -5.29 -5.74 -4.13
N LEU A 47 -5.74 -5.62 -5.37
CA LEU A 47 -6.74 -6.50 -5.98
C LEU A 47 -6.07 -7.25 -7.12
N HIS A 48 -6.20 -8.57 -7.12
CA HIS A 48 -5.70 -9.44 -8.19
C HIS A 48 -6.83 -10.26 -8.78
N LEU A 49 -6.67 -10.59 -10.06
CA LEU A 49 -7.53 -11.57 -10.74
C LEU A 49 -7.15 -13.00 -10.31
N PRO A 50 -8.01 -14.00 -10.58
CA PRO A 50 -7.69 -15.39 -10.26
C PRO A 50 -6.40 -15.92 -10.89
N ASN A 51 -5.96 -15.35 -12.01
CA ASN A 51 -4.69 -15.68 -12.67
C ASN A 51 -3.46 -14.99 -12.06
N GLY A 52 -3.65 -14.17 -11.00
CA GLY A 52 -2.59 -13.42 -10.32
C GLY A 52 -2.27 -12.05 -10.91
N GLU A 53 -2.91 -11.67 -12.01
CA GLU A 53 -2.71 -10.34 -12.60
C GLU A 53 -3.28 -9.24 -11.70
N LEU A 54 -2.55 -8.11 -11.63
CA LEU A 54 -3.01 -6.94 -10.88
C LEU A 54 -4.30 -6.38 -11.50
N ARG A 55 -5.29 -6.10 -10.66
CA ARG A 55 -6.58 -5.51 -11.05
C ARG A 55 -6.81 -4.12 -10.46
N GLY A 56 -6.12 -3.78 -9.40
CA GLY A 56 -6.12 -2.47 -8.75
C GLY A 56 -5.23 -2.48 -7.52
N CYS A 57 -4.60 -1.35 -7.24
CA CYS A 57 -3.80 -1.17 -6.03
C CYS A 57 -3.70 0.31 -5.71
N ILE A 58 -4.21 0.70 -4.56
CA ILE A 58 -4.09 2.06 -4.03
C ILE A 58 -3.72 1.98 -2.55
N GLY A 59 -2.94 2.95 -2.11
CA GLY A 59 -2.57 3.05 -0.72
C GLY A 59 -2.05 4.41 -0.32
N THR A 60 -1.80 4.53 0.97
CA THR A 60 -1.23 5.70 1.61
C THR A 60 0.01 5.30 2.39
N ILE A 61 1.06 6.08 2.27
CA ILE A 61 2.31 5.86 3.02
C ILE A 61 2.16 6.40 4.44
N GLN A 62 1.68 7.64 4.50
CA GLN A 62 1.35 8.28 5.77
C GLN A 62 -0.15 8.18 5.99
N PRO A 63 -0.59 7.85 7.21
CA PRO A 63 -2.00 7.72 7.49
C PRO A 63 -2.71 9.05 7.29
N ALA A 64 -3.78 9.02 6.49
CA ALA A 64 -4.64 10.16 6.20
C ALA A 64 -5.95 10.13 7.01
N ARG A 65 -6.26 9.00 7.65
CA ARG A 65 -7.52 8.77 8.36
C ARG A 65 -7.29 8.64 9.88
N ALA A 66 -8.38 8.59 10.62
CA ALA A 66 -8.35 8.56 12.09
C ALA A 66 -7.76 7.26 12.66
N ASN A 67 -7.90 6.15 11.95
CA ASN A 67 -7.40 4.84 12.35
C ASN A 67 -7.14 3.95 11.12
N LEU A 68 -6.48 2.81 11.33
CA LEU A 68 -6.17 1.86 10.27
C LEU A 68 -7.42 1.30 9.58
N ALA A 69 -8.52 1.08 10.31
CA ALA A 69 -9.75 0.57 9.71
C ALA A 69 -10.31 1.55 8.67
N GLU A 70 -10.37 2.83 8.97
CA GLU A 70 -10.79 3.87 8.01
C GLU A 70 -9.82 3.99 6.84
N GLU A 71 -8.52 3.87 7.09
CA GLU A 71 -7.49 3.87 6.04
C GLU A 71 -7.70 2.73 5.05
N ILE A 72 -7.94 1.51 5.55
CA ILE A 72 -8.21 0.33 4.72
C ILE A 72 -9.51 0.49 3.93
N ILE A 73 -10.58 0.95 4.55
CA ILE A 73 -11.88 1.16 3.89
C ILE A 73 -11.73 2.11 2.69
N GLU A 74 -11.11 3.27 2.90
CA GLU A 74 -10.95 4.27 1.83
C GLU A 74 -9.99 3.80 0.73
N ASN A 75 -8.90 3.17 1.09
CA ASN A 75 -7.94 2.64 0.11
C ASN A 75 -8.50 1.46 -0.67
N ALA A 76 -9.33 0.62 -0.04
CA ALA A 76 -10.04 -0.46 -0.71
C ALA A 76 -11.01 0.06 -1.78
N ILE A 77 -11.82 1.05 -1.43
CA ILE A 77 -12.73 1.70 -2.37
C ILE A 77 -11.94 2.35 -3.52
N SER A 78 -10.85 3.03 -3.20
CA SER A 78 -10.01 3.69 -4.21
C SER A 78 -9.31 2.67 -5.13
N ALA A 79 -8.83 1.55 -4.60
CA ALA A 79 -8.24 0.48 -5.42
C ALA A 79 -9.24 -0.12 -6.40
N ALA A 80 -10.49 -0.26 -5.98
CA ALA A 80 -11.55 -0.82 -6.84
C ALA A 80 -12.11 0.18 -7.87
N THR A 81 -12.07 1.48 -7.59
CA THR A 81 -12.83 2.46 -8.39
C THR A 81 -12.04 3.65 -8.91
N ARG A 82 -10.85 3.91 -8.39
CA ARG A 82 -10.06 5.12 -8.67
C ARG A 82 -8.63 4.88 -9.11
N ASP A 83 -8.23 3.62 -9.31
CA ASP A 83 -6.92 3.34 -9.87
C ASP A 83 -6.94 3.73 -11.37
N PRO A 84 -6.14 4.73 -11.79
CA PRO A 84 -6.20 5.25 -13.16
C PRO A 84 -5.74 4.25 -14.22
N ARG A 85 -5.09 3.16 -13.82
CA ARG A 85 -4.61 2.11 -14.73
C ARG A 85 -5.71 1.15 -15.15
N PHE A 86 -6.82 1.11 -14.42
CA PHE A 86 -7.88 0.11 -14.62
C PHE A 86 -9.28 0.75 -14.60
N PRO A 87 -10.24 0.18 -15.33
CA PRO A 87 -11.64 0.59 -15.17
C PRO A 87 -12.17 0.21 -13.78
N PRO A 88 -13.21 0.90 -13.28
CA PRO A 88 -13.83 0.51 -12.01
C PRO A 88 -14.27 -0.95 -12.00
N VAL A 89 -14.10 -1.59 -10.84
CA VAL A 89 -14.53 -2.97 -10.63
C VAL A 89 -16.04 -3.08 -10.78
N ALA A 90 -16.50 -4.04 -11.58
CA ALA A 90 -17.92 -4.33 -11.75
C ALA A 90 -18.44 -5.30 -10.66
N PRO A 91 -19.74 -5.27 -10.32
CA PRO A 91 -20.31 -6.20 -9.35
C PRO A 91 -20.04 -7.67 -9.65
N SER A 92 -19.98 -8.03 -10.93
CA SER A 92 -19.69 -9.41 -11.39
C SER A 92 -18.28 -9.91 -11.09
N GLU A 93 -17.34 -9.00 -10.80
CA GLU A 93 -15.94 -9.34 -10.49
C GLU A 93 -15.72 -9.64 -9.01
N LEU A 94 -16.62 -9.17 -8.12
CA LEU A 94 -16.39 -9.15 -6.67
C LEU A 94 -16.05 -10.52 -6.07
N ASP A 95 -16.72 -11.57 -6.50
CA ASP A 95 -16.57 -12.91 -5.92
C ASP A 95 -15.25 -13.60 -6.33
N THR A 96 -14.60 -13.09 -7.36
CA THR A 96 -13.36 -13.67 -7.91
C THR A 96 -12.10 -12.88 -7.56
N LEU A 97 -12.23 -11.71 -6.96
CA LEU A 97 -11.08 -10.89 -6.59
C LEU A 97 -10.31 -11.51 -5.44
N ASP A 98 -9.01 -11.64 -5.63
CA ASP A 98 -8.04 -11.91 -4.57
C ASP A 98 -7.58 -10.58 -3.98
N ILE A 99 -7.84 -10.38 -2.69
CA ILE A 99 -7.58 -9.14 -1.99
C ILE A 99 -6.47 -9.35 -0.96
N SER A 100 -5.48 -8.46 -0.99
CA SER A 100 -4.45 -8.39 0.04
C SER A 100 -4.39 -6.99 0.64
N VAL A 101 -3.99 -6.91 1.90
CA VAL A 101 -3.82 -5.67 2.66
C VAL A 101 -2.40 -5.61 3.19
N ASP A 102 -1.67 -4.58 2.80
CA ASP A 102 -0.33 -4.28 3.30
C ASP A 102 -0.41 -3.14 4.30
N VAL A 103 0.01 -3.40 5.54
CA VAL A 103 0.09 -2.37 6.60
C VAL A 103 1.55 -1.95 6.75
N LEU A 104 1.80 -0.65 6.65
CA LEU A 104 3.14 -0.09 6.71
C LEU A 104 3.49 0.31 8.15
N THR A 105 4.71 0.00 8.55
CA THR A 105 5.29 0.59 9.76
C THR A 105 5.57 2.08 9.54
N GLU A 106 5.69 2.84 10.62
CA GLU A 106 6.06 4.25 10.52
C GLU A 106 7.46 4.37 9.88
N PRO A 107 7.61 5.21 8.83
CA PRO A 107 8.90 5.40 8.20
C PRO A 107 9.91 6.00 9.17
N ALA A 108 11.09 5.39 9.25
CA ALA A 108 12.21 5.85 10.06
C ALA A 108 13.32 6.41 9.18
N PRO A 109 13.92 7.58 9.52
CA PRO A 109 15.02 8.14 8.75
C PRO A 109 16.26 7.23 8.84
N ILE A 110 16.97 7.10 7.72
CA ILE A 110 18.24 6.39 7.63
C ILE A 110 19.29 7.28 6.96
N ASP A 111 20.55 7.10 7.32
CA ASP A 111 21.65 7.91 6.78
C ASP A 111 22.21 7.31 5.47
N SER A 112 22.09 6.00 5.32
CA SER A 112 22.58 5.28 4.14
C SER A 112 21.78 4.01 3.87
N ILE A 113 22.00 3.40 2.71
CA ILE A 113 21.41 2.12 2.33
C ILE A 113 22.25 0.91 2.80
N HIS A 114 23.24 1.12 3.67
CA HIS A 114 24.18 0.07 4.09
C HIS A 114 23.46 -1.16 4.67
N ASP A 115 22.44 -0.93 5.52
CA ASP A 115 21.67 -1.98 6.16
C ASP A 115 20.29 -2.20 5.50
N GLN A 116 20.12 -1.71 4.28
CA GLN A 116 18.87 -1.83 3.56
C GLN A 116 18.75 -3.19 2.90
N ASP A 117 17.71 -3.94 3.27
CA ASP A 117 17.33 -5.19 2.61
C ASP A 117 16.07 -4.95 1.76
N PRO A 118 16.17 -4.93 0.42
CA PRO A 118 15.03 -4.63 -0.45
C PRO A 118 13.91 -5.66 -0.40
N LYS A 119 14.18 -6.87 0.13
CA LYS A 119 13.14 -7.88 0.34
C LYS A 119 12.31 -7.60 1.58
N ARG A 120 12.91 -7.00 2.59
CA ARG A 120 12.29 -6.73 3.88
C ARG A 120 11.84 -5.29 4.04
N HIS A 121 12.63 -4.36 3.50
CA HIS A 121 12.44 -2.94 3.71
C HIS A 121 11.96 -2.23 2.45
N GLY A 122 10.92 -1.41 2.60
CA GLY A 122 10.59 -0.37 1.63
C GLY A 122 11.52 0.83 1.80
N LEU A 123 11.63 1.65 0.77
CA LEU A 123 12.47 2.84 0.75
C LEU A 123 11.66 4.05 0.30
N ILE A 124 11.81 5.15 1.01
CA ILE A 124 11.34 6.47 0.62
C ILE A 124 12.55 7.36 0.37
N VAL A 125 12.55 8.03 -0.77
CA VAL A 125 13.56 9.03 -1.12
C VAL A 125 12.88 10.38 -1.29
N GLN A 126 13.37 11.39 -0.59
CA GLN A 126 12.85 12.75 -0.65
C GLN A 126 14.01 13.72 -0.89
N SER A 127 13.86 14.64 -1.84
CA SER A 127 14.83 15.70 -2.05
C SER A 127 14.89 16.63 -0.85
N ARG A 128 16.11 17.02 -0.45
CA ARG A 128 16.30 18.05 0.58
C ARG A 128 16.14 19.48 0.03
N ARG A 129 16.16 19.64 -1.29
CA ARG A 129 15.94 20.93 -1.97
C ARG A 129 14.46 21.16 -2.24
N ASP A 130 13.78 20.13 -2.78
CA ASP A 130 12.40 20.20 -3.22
C ASP A 130 11.58 19.10 -2.54
N SER A 131 10.95 19.39 -1.42
CA SER A 131 10.23 18.41 -0.59
C SER A 131 9.08 17.68 -1.32
N TRP A 132 8.56 18.25 -2.41
CA TRP A 132 7.56 17.62 -3.25
C TRP A 132 8.13 16.52 -4.17
N LYS A 133 9.45 16.53 -4.42
CA LYS A 133 10.15 15.41 -5.07
C LYS A 133 10.34 14.29 -4.07
N ARG A 134 9.37 13.41 -4.00
CA ARG A 134 9.34 12.28 -3.08
C ARG A 134 8.80 11.05 -3.80
N GLY A 135 9.43 9.93 -3.59
CA GLY A 135 9.01 8.65 -4.14
C GLY A 135 9.26 7.51 -3.19
N LEU A 136 8.59 6.40 -3.44
CA LEU A 136 8.80 5.18 -2.66
C LEU A 136 8.78 3.94 -3.53
N LEU A 137 9.41 2.89 -3.01
CA LEU A 137 9.20 1.51 -3.42
C LEU A 137 8.81 0.66 -2.23
N LEU A 138 7.83 -0.23 -2.45
CA LEU A 138 7.49 -1.30 -1.50
C LEU A 138 8.62 -2.33 -1.47
N PRO A 139 8.74 -3.11 -0.38
CA PRO A 139 9.68 -4.22 -0.33
C PRO A 139 9.22 -5.40 -1.19
N ASP A 140 10.14 -6.33 -1.40
CA ASP A 140 9.89 -7.63 -2.04
C ASP A 140 9.37 -7.54 -3.47
N LEU A 141 9.91 -6.60 -4.26
CA LEU A 141 9.64 -6.49 -5.69
C LEU A 141 10.59 -7.41 -6.47
N GLU A 142 10.03 -8.21 -7.37
CA GLU A 142 10.76 -9.26 -8.10
C GLU A 142 12.01 -8.77 -8.83
N THR A 143 11.95 -7.56 -9.40
CA THR A 143 13.05 -6.97 -10.18
C THR A 143 14.03 -6.15 -9.35
N ILE A 144 13.76 -5.96 -8.07
CA ILE A 144 14.55 -5.12 -7.16
C ILE A 144 15.23 -6.02 -6.11
N ASP A 145 16.38 -6.53 -6.46
CA ASP A 145 17.11 -7.53 -5.67
C ASP A 145 18.28 -6.94 -4.86
N THR A 146 18.66 -5.69 -5.09
CA THR A 146 19.72 -5.01 -4.35
C THR A 146 19.28 -3.66 -3.80
N ALA A 147 19.91 -3.22 -2.71
CA ALA A 147 19.66 -1.92 -2.12
C ALA A 147 19.99 -0.76 -3.09
N GLU A 148 21.02 -0.92 -3.89
CA GLU A 148 21.45 0.04 -4.91
C GLU A 148 20.38 0.20 -6.00
N LYS A 149 19.82 -0.90 -6.49
CA LYS A 149 18.70 -0.86 -7.45
C LYS A 149 17.46 -0.20 -6.82
N GLN A 150 17.14 -0.55 -5.58
CA GLN A 150 16.03 0.05 -4.87
C GLN A 150 16.21 1.57 -4.76
N LEU A 151 17.39 2.03 -4.35
CA LEU A 151 17.70 3.45 -4.26
C LEU A 151 17.57 4.14 -5.63
N TYR A 152 18.17 3.55 -6.67
CA TYR A 152 18.12 4.11 -8.01
C TYR A 152 16.68 4.27 -8.52
N TYR A 153 15.88 3.21 -8.47
CA TYR A 153 14.50 3.25 -8.95
C TYR A 153 13.63 4.20 -8.13
N THR A 154 13.79 4.20 -6.81
CA THR A 154 13.04 5.11 -5.94
C THR A 154 13.39 6.56 -6.21
N ARG A 155 14.69 6.86 -6.31
CA ARG A 155 15.21 8.20 -6.55
C ARG A 155 14.81 8.75 -7.92
N VAL A 156 15.11 8.01 -8.97
CA VAL A 156 14.98 8.48 -10.35
C VAL A 156 13.55 8.33 -10.87
N HIS A 157 12.98 7.12 -10.75
CA HIS A 157 11.70 6.82 -11.38
C HIS A 157 10.49 7.18 -10.53
N LYS A 158 10.62 7.17 -9.21
CA LYS A 158 9.50 7.49 -8.30
C LYS A 158 9.54 8.92 -7.79
N ALA A 159 10.70 9.40 -7.38
CA ALA A 159 10.85 10.76 -6.86
C ALA A 159 11.18 11.79 -7.96
N GLY A 160 11.60 11.36 -9.13
CA GLY A 160 12.00 12.26 -10.23
C GLY A 160 13.29 13.03 -9.97
N ILE A 161 14.20 12.50 -9.16
CA ILE A 161 15.47 13.11 -8.82
C ILE A 161 16.55 12.52 -9.71
N THR A 162 16.85 13.22 -10.80
CA THR A 162 17.81 12.77 -11.83
C THR A 162 19.23 13.31 -11.62
N ASP A 163 19.40 14.43 -10.89
CA ASP A 163 20.72 14.95 -10.56
C ASP A 163 21.36 14.07 -9.47
N PRO A 164 22.49 13.39 -9.76
CA PRO A 164 23.16 12.53 -8.81
C PRO A 164 23.73 13.29 -7.59
N ASN A 165 23.91 14.60 -7.70
CA ASN A 165 24.41 15.45 -6.62
C ASN A 165 23.30 16.11 -5.78
N GLU A 166 22.04 15.92 -6.15
CA GLU A 166 20.94 16.45 -5.34
C GLU A 166 20.89 15.74 -3.99
N PRO A 167 20.98 16.47 -2.86
CA PRO A 167 20.95 15.86 -1.54
C PRO A 167 19.57 15.31 -1.23
N VAL A 168 19.52 14.09 -0.70
CA VAL A 168 18.29 13.39 -0.39
C VAL A 168 18.22 12.98 1.08
N GLN A 169 16.99 12.87 1.58
CA GLN A 169 16.67 12.21 2.82
C GLN A 169 16.05 10.85 2.51
N LEU A 170 16.55 9.82 3.18
CA LEU A 170 16.07 8.45 3.05
C LEU A 170 15.25 8.05 4.26
N TYR A 171 14.19 7.29 4.02
CA TYR A 171 13.38 6.66 5.07
C TYR A 171 13.18 5.19 4.74
N ARG A 172 13.17 4.37 5.77
CA ARG A 172 12.93 2.93 5.68
C ARG A 172 11.65 2.59 6.41
N PHE A 173 10.88 1.67 5.85
CA PHE A 173 9.70 1.09 6.48
C PHE A 173 9.60 -0.40 6.22
N GLU A 174 8.79 -1.09 6.99
CA GLU A 174 8.45 -2.49 6.78
C GLU A 174 6.97 -2.61 6.42
N VAL A 175 6.62 -3.72 5.78
CA VAL A 175 5.25 -4.03 5.37
C VAL A 175 4.85 -5.36 5.98
N LYS A 176 3.66 -5.39 6.58
CA LYS A 176 3.01 -6.62 7.00
C LYS A 176 1.84 -6.90 6.06
N ARG A 177 1.95 -7.98 5.30
CA ARG A 177 0.94 -8.39 4.33
C ARG A 177 -0.04 -9.37 4.93
N TYR A 178 -1.32 -9.12 4.68
CA TYR A 178 -2.44 -9.97 5.07
C TYR A 178 -3.19 -10.45 3.83
N HIS A 179 -3.57 -11.73 3.89
CA HIS A 179 -4.38 -12.39 2.85
C HIS A 179 -5.73 -12.83 3.39
#